data_1567d772b16e48ee2208328ac2e712da
#
_entry.id   1567d772b16e48ee2208328ac2e712da
#
_cell.length_a   1.000
_cell.length_b   1.000
_cell.length_c   1.000
_cell.angle_alpha   90.00
_cell.angle_beta   90.00
_cell.angle_gamma   90.00
#
_symmetry.space_group_name_H-M   'P 1'
#
loop_
_entity.id
_entity.type
_entity.pdbx_description
1 polymer ?
#
loop_
_entity_poly.entity_id
_entity_poly.type
_entity_poly.pdbx_seq_one_letter_code
_entity_poly.pdbx_strand_id
1 'polypeptide(L)'
;MKNFINIRDISAKNLRKIIFDAKLRKNKRKKLNALDVDKDNPLRGKLLVQMFEKSSTRTRLSFYLAIRQLGGGALNLRADELHFAKGESLPDTAKILSTYGNAFMLRTDSDHKLEEFKKHMTIPIINGLSPSSHPTQVLSDVFTIEEIKKKPISKLQICWIGDPNNNVINSLIEASVKFSFKLIIGCPKKYYPNKNLLIWVKKNKGKIKIFNDCKKAARLSDVIFTDKVVSMNDKTNKFKKLKDFKNFQVTSKIMNCAKKNAIFLHCLPRGSEVTNDVFFGSQSRVFQQALNRIYVQKSILLYCFEKLR
;
A
#
# COMPACT_ATOMS: atom_id res chain seq x y z
N MET A 1 -2.79 -19.88 10.42
CA MET A 1 -2.96 -18.41 10.39
C MET A 1 -2.04 -17.80 9.35
N LYS A 2 -2.47 -16.74 8.65
CA LYS A 2 -1.73 -16.15 7.53
C LYS A 2 -1.35 -14.71 7.82
N ASN A 3 -0.06 -14.40 7.73
CA ASN A 3 0.45 -13.05 7.85
C ASN A 3 0.33 -12.28 6.53
N PHE A 4 0.26 -10.95 6.60
CA PHE A 4 0.26 -10.05 5.44
C PHE A 4 1.38 -9.02 5.58
N ILE A 5 2.63 -9.42 5.22
CA ILE A 5 3.85 -8.62 5.45
C ILE A 5 4.32 -7.93 4.18
N ASN A 6 4.57 -8.67 3.08
CA ASN A 6 4.96 -8.12 1.78
C ASN A 6 4.13 -8.75 0.67
N ILE A 7 3.99 -8.06 -0.43
CA ILE A 7 3.29 -8.58 -1.62
C ILE A 7 3.99 -9.85 -2.16
N ARG A 8 5.31 -9.86 -2.17
CA ARG A 8 6.11 -10.99 -2.68
C ARG A 8 5.91 -12.28 -1.89
N ASP A 9 5.55 -12.20 -0.61
CA ASP A 9 5.38 -13.37 0.28
C ASP A 9 4.05 -14.11 0.03
N ILE A 10 3.13 -13.49 -0.70
CA ILE A 10 1.79 -14.02 -0.95
C ILE A 10 1.68 -14.55 -2.38
N SER A 11 1.05 -15.70 -2.55
CA SER A 11 0.84 -16.25 -3.89
C SER A 11 -0.05 -15.35 -4.76
N ALA A 12 0.22 -15.30 -6.06
CA ALA A 12 -0.60 -14.54 -7.00
C ALA A 12 -2.09 -14.95 -6.92
N LYS A 13 -2.37 -16.24 -6.71
CA LYS A 13 -3.72 -16.78 -6.52
C LYS A 13 -4.41 -16.15 -5.30
N ASN A 14 -3.73 -16.05 -4.16
CA ASN A 14 -4.30 -15.46 -2.95
C ASN A 14 -4.48 -13.94 -3.09
N LEU A 15 -3.53 -13.23 -3.69
CA LEU A 15 -3.67 -11.80 -3.99
C LEU A 15 -4.89 -11.55 -4.89
N ARG A 16 -5.12 -12.39 -5.91
CA ARG A 16 -6.31 -12.29 -6.77
C ARG A 16 -7.61 -12.58 -6.02
N LYS A 17 -7.62 -13.56 -5.12
CA LYS A 17 -8.78 -13.82 -4.24
C LYS A 17 -9.12 -12.60 -3.38
N ILE A 18 -8.12 -11.94 -2.79
CA ILE A 18 -8.30 -10.72 -1.98
C ILE A 18 -8.94 -9.61 -2.84
N ILE A 19 -8.43 -9.35 -4.04
CA ILE A 19 -8.98 -8.35 -4.97
C ILE A 19 -10.43 -8.68 -5.35
N PHE A 20 -10.70 -9.93 -5.65
CA PHE A 20 -12.05 -10.37 -6.04
C PHE A 20 -13.06 -10.20 -4.90
N ASP A 21 -12.73 -10.65 -3.68
CA ASP A 21 -13.59 -10.47 -2.50
C ASP A 21 -13.82 -8.98 -2.19
N ALA A 22 -12.76 -8.14 -2.30
CA ALA A 22 -12.90 -6.70 -2.11
C ALA A 22 -13.92 -6.08 -3.07
N LYS A 23 -13.92 -6.53 -4.33
CA LYS A 23 -14.92 -6.09 -5.34
C LYS A 23 -16.34 -6.51 -4.96
N LEU A 24 -16.52 -7.74 -4.52
CA LEU A 24 -17.83 -8.24 -4.09
C LEU A 24 -18.34 -7.46 -2.87
N ARG A 25 -17.47 -7.26 -1.86
CA ARG A 25 -17.81 -6.51 -0.65
C ARG A 25 -18.14 -5.05 -0.96
N LYS A 26 -17.39 -4.38 -1.81
CA LYS A 26 -17.71 -3.02 -2.24
C LYS A 26 -19.09 -2.93 -2.90
N ASN A 27 -19.41 -3.86 -3.80
CA ASN A 27 -20.68 -3.88 -4.49
C ASN A 27 -21.88 -4.10 -3.55
N LYS A 28 -21.71 -4.96 -2.53
CA LYS A 28 -22.75 -5.23 -1.52
C LYS A 28 -23.03 -4.03 -0.60
N ARG A 29 -22.11 -3.07 -0.53
CA ARG A 29 -22.23 -1.91 0.39
C ARG A 29 -22.78 -0.63 -0.24
N LYS A 30 -23.26 -0.64 -1.47
CA LYS A 30 -23.76 0.56 -2.18
C LYS A 30 -24.85 1.35 -1.42
N LYS A 31 -25.61 0.69 -0.56
CA LYS A 31 -26.70 1.28 0.24
C LYS A 31 -26.42 1.29 1.74
N LEU A 32 -25.21 1.01 2.19
CA LEU A 32 -24.84 0.93 3.59
C LEU A 32 -24.02 2.16 4.01
N ASN A 33 -24.23 2.62 5.23
CA ASN A 33 -23.46 3.69 5.85
C ASN A 33 -22.07 3.23 6.29
N ALA A 34 -21.21 4.18 6.68
CA ALA A 34 -19.83 3.89 7.04
C ALA A 34 -19.68 2.89 8.19
N LEU A 35 -20.57 2.91 9.19
CA LEU A 35 -20.50 2.04 10.36
C LEU A 35 -21.42 0.81 10.28
N ASP A 36 -22.28 0.72 9.27
CA ASP A 36 -23.13 -0.45 9.09
C ASP A 36 -22.27 -1.72 8.96
N VAL A 37 -22.69 -2.79 9.62
CA VAL A 37 -22.01 -4.09 9.54
C VAL A 37 -22.46 -4.84 8.30
N ASP A 38 -21.54 -5.55 7.65
CA ASP A 38 -21.87 -6.44 6.53
C ASP A 38 -22.82 -7.55 7.03
N LYS A 39 -23.82 -7.93 6.22
CA LYS A 39 -24.85 -8.93 6.61
C LYS A 39 -24.25 -10.26 7.09
N ASP A 40 -23.11 -10.67 6.51
CA ASP A 40 -22.43 -11.92 6.87
C ASP A 40 -21.55 -11.80 8.14
N ASN A 41 -21.30 -10.61 8.64
CA ASN A 41 -20.49 -10.23 9.82
C ASN A 41 -19.39 -11.24 10.23
N PRO A 42 -18.50 -11.63 9.31
CA PRO A 42 -17.64 -12.82 9.45
C PRO A 42 -16.60 -12.72 10.56
N LEU A 43 -16.34 -11.50 11.08
CA LEU A 43 -15.40 -11.27 12.19
C LEU A 43 -16.09 -10.79 13.47
N ARG A 44 -17.37 -11.15 13.68
CA ARG A 44 -18.08 -10.86 14.92
C ARG A 44 -17.26 -11.35 16.12
N GLY A 45 -17.11 -10.49 17.14
CA GLY A 45 -16.37 -10.79 18.37
C GLY A 45 -14.85 -10.85 18.22
N LYS A 46 -14.28 -10.50 17.04
CA LYS A 46 -12.84 -10.45 16.83
C LYS A 46 -12.29 -9.05 17.08
N LEU A 47 -11.10 -8.98 17.69
CA LEU A 47 -10.38 -7.74 18.00
C LEU A 47 -9.14 -7.62 17.10
N LEU A 48 -9.06 -6.50 16.35
CA LEU A 48 -7.85 -6.06 15.67
C LEU A 48 -7.11 -5.07 16.58
N VAL A 49 -5.92 -5.44 17.04
CA VAL A 49 -5.02 -4.50 17.70
C VAL A 49 -4.20 -3.78 16.64
N GLN A 50 -4.24 -2.46 16.64
CA GLN A 50 -3.49 -1.60 15.73
C GLN A 50 -2.44 -0.83 16.51
N MET A 51 -1.18 -0.96 16.15
CA MET A 51 -0.08 -0.22 16.76
C MET A 51 0.58 0.73 15.76
N PHE A 52 0.79 1.98 16.20
CA PHE A 52 1.36 3.04 15.38
C PHE A 52 2.55 3.69 16.08
N GLU A 53 3.74 3.58 15.49
CA GLU A 53 4.93 4.32 15.90
C GLU A 53 4.98 5.73 15.28
N LYS A 54 4.22 5.96 14.22
CA LYS A 54 4.10 7.27 13.55
C LYS A 54 2.66 7.60 13.25
N SER A 55 2.34 8.88 13.20
CA SER A 55 1.00 9.38 12.89
C SER A 55 0.48 8.82 11.57
N SER A 56 -0.78 8.41 11.58
CA SER A 56 -1.44 7.83 10.41
C SER A 56 -2.95 8.05 10.45
N THR A 57 -3.45 8.96 9.63
CA THR A 57 -4.89 9.19 9.48
C THR A 57 -5.54 8.07 8.66
N ARG A 58 -5.07 7.89 7.41
CA ARG A 58 -5.69 6.96 6.44
C ARG A 58 -5.64 5.50 6.89
N THR A 59 -4.49 5.01 7.33
CA THR A 59 -4.35 3.59 7.73
C THR A 59 -5.18 3.30 8.98
N ARG A 60 -5.14 4.22 9.97
CA ARG A 60 -5.93 4.09 11.21
C ARG A 60 -7.42 4.00 10.91
N LEU A 61 -7.96 4.97 10.17
CA LEU A 61 -9.39 5.01 9.86
C LEU A 61 -9.82 3.86 8.95
N SER A 62 -9.04 3.52 7.92
CA SER A 62 -9.45 2.50 6.97
C SER A 62 -9.46 1.09 7.59
N PHE A 63 -8.50 0.73 8.46
CA PHE A 63 -8.53 -0.54 9.19
C PHE A 63 -9.60 -0.56 10.27
N TYR A 64 -9.82 0.56 10.98
CA TYR A 64 -10.92 0.68 11.93
C TYR A 64 -12.26 0.39 11.24
N LEU A 65 -12.54 1.06 10.12
CA LEU A 65 -13.77 0.83 9.37
C LEU A 65 -13.83 -0.60 8.78
N ALA A 66 -12.71 -1.13 8.31
CA ALA A 66 -12.64 -2.47 7.74
C ALA A 66 -13.08 -3.54 8.76
N ILE A 67 -12.50 -3.54 9.97
CA ILE A 67 -12.85 -4.53 11.00
C ILE A 67 -14.26 -4.32 11.54
N ARG A 68 -14.68 -3.06 11.76
CA ARG A 68 -16.03 -2.72 12.21
C ARG A 68 -17.10 -3.20 11.25
N GLN A 69 -16.92 -2.96 9.96
CA GLN A 69 -17.83 -3.41 8.92
C GLN A 69 -17.90 -4.95 8.81
N LEU A 70 -16.87 -5.66 9.24
CA LEU A 70 -16.87 -7.13 9.32
C LEU A 70 -17.44 -7.68 10.65
N GLY A 71 -17.95 -6.82 11.53
CA GLY A 71 -18.57 -7.19 12.81
C GLY A 71 -17.61 -7.28 14.00
N GLY A 72 -16.33 -6.94 13.80
CA GLY A 72 -15.31 -6.95 14.85
C GLY A 72 -15.08 -5.58 15.49
N GLY A 73 -14.10 -5.52 16.40
CA GLY A 73 -13.63 -4.32 17.07
C GLY A 73 -12.19 -3.97 16.72
N ALA A 74 -11.78 -2.73 16.95
CA ALA A 74 -10.40 -2.31 16.86
C ALA A 74 -9.94 -1.58 18.12
N LEU A 75 -8.73 -1.87 18.57
CA LEU A 75 -8.01 -1.13 19.60
C LEU A 75 -6.80 -0.45 18.97
N ASN A 76 -6.67 0.85 19.19
CA ASN A 76 -5.51 1.62 18.69
C ASN A 76 -4.54 1.87 19.84
N LEU A 77 -3.30 1.43 19.68
CA LEU A 77 -2.21 1.65 20.62
C LEU A 77 -1.19 2.60 19.99
N ARG A 78 -0.67 3.50 20.78
CA ARG A 78 0.53 4.26 20.44
C ARG A 78 1.75 3.57 21.02
N ALA A 79 2.84 3.56 20.28
CA ALA A 79 4.05 2.90 20.74
C ALA A 79 4.64 3.53 22.02
N ASP A 80 4.48 4.84 22.21
CA ASP A 80 4.90 5.59 23.39
C ASP A 80 4.04 5.32 24.64
N GLU A 81 2.88 4.71 24.48
CA GLU A 81 1.98 4.30 25.57
C GLU A 81 2.29 2.89 26.12
N LEU A 82 3.12 2.12 25.39
CA LEU A 82 3.42 0.72 25.75
C LEU A 82 4.69 0.61 26.61
N HIS A 83 4.69 -0.40 27.46
CA HIS A 83 5.79 -0.66 28.40
C HIS A 83 7.10 -1.06 27.71
N PHE A 84 7.11 -1.51 26.47
CA PHE A 84 8.37 -1.79 25.77
C PHE A 84 9.21 -0.51 25.56
N ALA A 85 8.60 0.67 25.51
CA ALA A 85 9.31 1.95 25.59
C ALA A 85 9.97 2.18 26.98
N LYS A 86 9.59 1.39 27.99
CA LYS A 86 10.07 1.45 29.39
C LYS A 86 10.84 0.20 29.81
N GLY A 87 11.32 -0.63 28.86
CA GLY A 87 12.16 -1.78 29.11
C GLY A 87 11.52 -3.17 29.00
N GLU A 88 10.21 -3.28 28.72
CA GLU A 88 9.61 -4.57 28.39
C GLU A 88 10.16 -5.09 27.04
N SER A 89 10.44 -6.39 26.94
CA SER A 89 10.99 -6.97 25.73
C SER A 89 9.92 -7.07 24.61
N LEU A 90 10.34 -6.95 23.33
CA LEU A 90 9.44 -7.16 22.20
C LEU A 90 8.77 -8.55 22.20
N PRO A 91 9.48 -9.66 22.54
CA PRO A 91 8.86 -10.97 22.66
C PRO A 91 7.75 -11.03 23.70
N ASP A 92 7.90 -10.38 24.86
CA ASP A 92 6.88 -10.39 25.91
C ASP A 92 5.67 -9.55 25.50
N THR A 93 5.90 -8.34 24.97
CA THR A 93 4.82 -7.51 24.37
C THR A 93 4.07 -8.28 23.29
N ALA A 94 4.76 -9.02 22.41
CA ALA A 94 4.13 -9.81 21.35
C ALA A 94 3.22 -10.91 21.91
N LYS A 95 3.66 -11.61 22.97
CA LYS A 95 2.86 -12.64 23.66
C LYS A 95 1.63 -12.04 24.31
N ILE A 96 1.78 -10.93 25.06
CA ILE A 96 0.65 -10.25 25.72
C ILE A 96 -0.36 -9.78 24.69
N LEU A 97 0.05 -9.11 23.63
CA LEU A 97 -0.85 -8.66 22.55
C LEU A 97 -1.56 -9.83 21.86
N SER A 98 -0.89 -10.99 21.76
CA SER A 98 -1.49 -12.21 21.21
C SER A 98 -2.54 -12.83 22.12
N THR A 99 -2.46 -12.60 23.43
CA THR A 99 -3.46 -13.07 24.42
C THR A 99 -4.76 -12.29 24.32
N TYR A 100 -4.67 -10.97 24.11
CA TYR A 100 -5.85 -10.11 24.09
C TYR A 100 -6.45 -9.91 22.70
N GLY A 101 -5.61 -9.89 21.64
CA GLY A 101 -6.04 -9.66 20.28
C GLY A 101 -6.30 -10.92 19.47
N ASN A 102 -6.94 -10.76 18.32
CA ASN A 102 -7.13 -11.85 17.35
C ASN A 102 -6.37 -11.60 16.03
N ALA A 103 -5.92 -10.38 15.79
CA ALA A 103 -4.99 -9.98 14.75
C ALA A 103 -4.26 -8.71 15.20
N PHE A 104 -3.05 -8.53 14.68
CA PHE A 104 -2.22 -7.37 14.99
C PHE A 104 -1.81 -6.64 13.70
N MET A 105 -2.04 -5.33 13.64
CA MET A 105 -1.55 -4.48 12.56
C MET A 105 -0.49 -3.54 13.11
N LEU A 106 0.70 -3.59 12.50
CA LEU A 106 1.83 -2.76 12.91
C LEU A 106 2.18 -1.75 11.81
N ARG A 107 2.28 -0.47 12.19
CA ARG A 107 2.93 0.57 11.41
C ARG A 107 4.17 1.03 12.15
N THR A 108 5.34 0.73 11.61
CA THR A 108 6.64 0.90 12.25
C THR A 108 7.65 1.62 11.35
N ASP A 109 8.68 2.18 11.95
CA ASP A 109 9.85 2.71 11.27
C ASP A 109 11.04 1.73 11.23
N SER A 110 10.81 0.46 11.61
CA SER A 110 11.82 -0.60 11.61
C SER A 110 11.30 -1.90 11.01
N ASP A 111 11.92 -2.35 9.91
CA ASP A 111 11.62 -3.67 9.35
C ASP A 111 12.03 -4.79 10.32
N HIS A 112 13.09 -4.59 11.13
CA HIS A 112 13.53 -5.53 12.15
C HIS A 112 12.44 -5.74 13.22
N LYS A 113 11.83 -4.66 13.74
CA LYS A 113 10.72 -4.79 14.70
C LYS A 113 9.55 -5.59 14.12
N LEU A 114 9.21 -5.36 12.85
CA LEU A 114 8.13 -6.09 12.18
C LEU A 114 8.43 -7.61 12.12
N GLU A 115 9.67 -7.98 11.81
CA GLU A 115 10.09 -9.39 11.78
C GLU A 115 10.15 -10.00 13.20
N GLU A 116 10.58 -9.25 14.21
CA GLU A 116 10.58 -9.72 15.60
C GLU A 116 9.15 -9.95 16.12
N PHE A 117 8.22 -9.03 15.88
CA PHE A 117 6.81 -9.26 16.20
C PHE A 117 6.26 -10.49 15.48
N LYS A 118 6.53 -10.63 14.17
CA LYS A 118 6.10 -11.79 13.38
C LYS A 118 6.62 -13.12 13.95
N LYS A 119 7.84 -13.12 14.48
CA LYS A 119 8.49 -14.31 15.05
C LYS A 119 7.87 -14.77 16.38
N HIS A 120 7.39 -13.83 17.18
CA HIS A 120 6.91 -14.10 18.55
C HIS A 120 5.39 -14.05 18.70
N MET A 121 4.64 -13.55 17.72
CA MET A 121 3.19 -13.51 17.75
C MET A 121 2.56 -14.86 17.38
N THR A 122 1.49 -15.22 18.11
CA THR A 122 0.65 -16.41 17.84
C THR A 122 -0.65 -16.05 17.10
N ILE A 123 -0.86 -14.75 16.79
CA ILE A 123 -1.97 -14.24 15.99
C ILE A 123 -1.45 -13.65 14.67
N PRO A 124 -2.30 -13.52 13.62
CA PRO A 124 -1.90 -12.91 12.36
C PRO A 124 -1.33 -11.51 12.52
N ILE A 125 -0.22 -11.23 11.84
CA ILE A 125 0.35 -9.88 11.76
C ILE A 125 0.18 -9.29 10.36
N ILE A 126 -0.17 -7.98 10.32
CA ILE A 126 -0.40 -7.22 9.10
C ILE A 126 0.55 -6.02 9.08
N ASN A 127 1.35 -5.90 8.02
CA ASN A 127 2.18 -4.72 7.80
C ASN A 127 1.32 -3.53 7.35
N GLY A 128 1.05 -2.60 8.24
CA GLY A 128 0.34 -1.35 7.97
C GLY A 128 1.17 -0.32 7.20
N LEU A 129 2.47 -0.37 7.36
CA LEU A 129 3.58 0.30 6.66
C LEU A 129 4.87 0.04 7.43
N SER A 130 5.94 -0.29 6.72
CA SER A 130 7.32 -0.33 7.24
C SER A 130 8.26 0.48 6.33
N PRO A 131 9.56 0.67 6.70
CA PRO A 131 10.50 1.40 5.86
C PRO A 131 10.65 0.84 4.45
N SER A 132 10.59 -0.48 4.29
CA SER A 132 10.79 -1.16 3.00
C SER A 132 9.51 -1.46 2.24
N SER A 133 8.33 -1.46 2.90
CA SER A 133 7.11 -2.01 2.29
C SER A 133 5.81 -1.31 2.75
N HIS A 134 4.85 -1.16 1.81
CA HIS A 134 3.48 -0.73 2.09
C HIS A 134 2.46 -1.59 1.31
N PRO A 135 2.36 -2.89 1.63
CA PRO A 135 1.63 -3.88 0.83
C PRO A 135 0.12 -3.60 0.78
N THR A 136 -0.46 -3.12 1.88
CA THR A 136 -1.89 -2.81 1.95
C THR A 136 -2.30 -1.64 1.05
N GLN A 137 -1.40 -0.66 0.88
CA GLN A 137 -1.60 0.44 -0.07
C GLN A 137 -1.60 -0.09 -1.49
N VAL A 138 -0.52 -0.77 -1.88
CA VAL A 138 -0.34 -1.20 -3.27
C VAL A 138 -1.39 -2.20 -3.72
N LEU A 139 -1.86 -3.09 -2.84
CA LEU A 139 -2.96 -3.98 -3.20
C LEU A 139 -4.27 -3.21 -3.42
N SER A 140 -4.48 -2.12 -2.68
CA SER A 140 -5.60 -1.20 -2.89
C SER A 140 -5.47 -0.41 -4.20
N ASP A 141 -4.24 -0.10 -4.60
CA ASP A 141 -3.95 0.55 -5.87
C ASP A 141 -4.28 -0.36 -7.05
N VAL A 142 -3.85 -1.63 -6.99
CA VAL A 142 -4.21 -2.65 -8.00
C VAL A 142 -5.72 -2.78 -8.13
N PHE A 143 -6.43 -2.88 -7.01
CA PHE A 143 -7.90 -2.92 -7.01
C PHE A 143 -8.51 -1.68 -7.66
N THR A 144 -8.03 -0.48 -7.31
CA THR A 144 -8.54 0.80 -7.85
C THR A 144 -8.31 0.90 -9.36
N ILE A 145 -7.13 0.51 -9.82
CA ILE A 145 -6.78 0.51 -11.24
C ILE A 145 -7.73 -0.42 -12.03
N GLU A 146 -7.90 -1.66 -11.58
CA GLU A 146 -8.78 -2.62 -12.26
C GLU A 146 -10.26 -2.21 -12.23
N GLU A 147 -10.69 -1.59 -11.11
CA GLU A 147 -12.05 -1.06 -10.99
C GLU A 147 -12.33 0.04 -12.00
N ILE A 148 -11.41 0.98 -12.20
CA ILE A 148 -11.60 2.13 -13.09
C ILE A 148 -11.37 1.74 -14.55
N LYS A 149 -10.29 1.00 -14.82
CA LYS A 149 -9.92 0.62 -16.18
C LYS A 149 -10.77 -0.51 -16.74
N LYS A 150 -11.54 -1.22 -15.91
CA LYS A 150 -12.37 -2.38 -16.30
C LYS A 150 -11.58 -3.46 -17.06
N LYS A 151 -10.28 -3.56 -16.77
CA LYS A 151 -9.34 -4.50 -17.40
C LYS A 151 -8.41 -5.08 -16.35
N PRO A 152 -7.95 -6.34 -16.50
CA PRO A 152 -6.89 -6.88 -15.65
C PRO A 152 -5.65 -6.03 -15.74
N ILE A 153 -5.00 -5.76 -14.60
CA ILE A 153 -3.80 -4.91 -14.54
C ILE A 153 -2.65 -5.48 -15.40
N SER A 154 -2.60 -6.80 -15.62
CA SER A 154 -1.61 -7.47 -16.49
C SER A 154 -1.64 -6.97 -17.95
N LYS A 155 -2.75 -6.39 -18.39
CA LYS A 155 -2.92 -5.79 -19.73
C LYS A 155 -2.61 -4.30 -19.77
N LEU A 156 -2.18 -3.72 -18.65
CA LEU A 156 -1.95 -2.28 -18.50
C LEU A 156 -0.46 -1.96 -18.35
N GLN A 157 -0.08 -0.75 -18.74
CA GLN A 157 1.21 -0.17 -18.48
C GLN A 157 1.08 0.86 -17.35
N ILE A 158 1.78 0.61 -16.25
CA ILE A 158 1.81 1.50 -15.09
C ILE A 158 3.13 2.28 -15.12
N CYS A 159 3.07 3.59 -14.93
CA CYS A 159 4.23 4.43 -14.84
C CYS A 159 4.33 5.05 -13.44
N TRP A 160 5.46 4.83 -12.80
CA TRP A 160 5.87 5.55 -11.60
C TRP A 160 6.79 6.70 -12.00
N ILE A 161 6.56 7.90 -11.46
CA ILE A 161 7.44 9.06 -11.64
C ILE A 161 7.82 9.60 -10.27
N GLY A 162 9.11 9.71 -9.98
CA GLY A 162 9.61 10.20 -8.69
C GLY A 162 10.65 9.29 -8.06
N ASP A 163 10.77 9.35 -6.73
CA ASP A 163 11.74 8.56 -5.97
C ASP A 163 11.47 7.06 -6.08
N PRO A 164 12.40 6.27 -6.64
CA PRO A 164 12.23 4.83 -6.78
C PRO A 164 12.71 4.03 -5.55
N ASN A 165 13.03 4.71 -4.43
CA ASN A 165 13.60 4.12 -3.22
C ASN A 165 12.72 4.36 -1.98
N ASN A 166 11.40 4.24 -2.12
CA ASN A 166 10.48 4.27 -0.98
C ASN A 166 9.66 2.97 -0.88
N ASN A 167 8.96 2.81 0.22
CA ASN A 167 8.19 1.60 0.53
C ASN A 167 7.01 1.34 -0.45
N VAL A 168 6.42 2.38 -1.01
CA VAL A 168 5.28 2.23 -1.95
C VAL A 168 5.78 1.67 -3.28
N ILE A 169 6.83 2.26 -3.85
CA ILE A 169 7.40 1.75 -5.11
C ILE A 169 7.99 0.35 -4.95
N ASN A 170 8.63 0.03 -3.82
CA ASN A 170 9.11 -1.33 -3.55
C ASN A 170 7.96 -2.35 -3.63
N SER A 171 6.86 -2.08 -2.95
CA SER A 171 5.66 -2.93 -3.00
C SER A 171 5.01 -2.94 -4.39
N LEU A 172 5.07 -1.83 -5.16
CA LEU A 172 4.56 -1.77 -6.53
C LEU A 172 5.42 -2.61 -7.49
N ILE A 173 6.74 -2.62 -7.28
CA ILE A 173 7.68 -3.49 -8.00
C ILE A 173 7.33 -4.97 -7.73
N GLU A 174 7.12 -5.35 -6.47
CA GLU A 174 6.69 -6.70 -6.11
C GLU A 174 5.33 -7.06 -6.75
N ALA A 175 4.37 -6.14 -6.73
CA ALA A 175 3.08 -6.30 -7.36
C ALA A 175 3.20 -6.47 -8.88
N SER A 176 4.12 -5.77 -9.54
CA SER A 176 4.32 -5.89 -10.99
C SER A 176 4.69 -7.32 -11.41
N VAL A 177 5.46 -8.02 -10.58
CA VAL A 177 5.80 -9.43 -10.76
C VAL A 177 4.58 -10.34 -10.48
N LYS A 178 3.95 -10.17 -9.31
CA LYS A 178 2.84 -11.05 -8.88
C LYS A 178 1.59 -10.94 -9.77
N PHE A 179 1.34 -9.76 -10.32
CA PHE A 179 0.20 -9.51 -11.21
C PHE A 179 0.58 -9.43 -12.68
N SER A 180 1.88 -9.62 -13.01
CA SER A 180 2.43 -9.68 -14.38
C SER A 180 2.17 -8.44 -15.23
N PHE A 181 2.12 -7.24 -14.66
CA PHE A 181 1.95 -6.00 -15.41
C PHE A 181 3.30 -5.34 -15.76
N LYS A 182 3.27 -4.48 -16.78
CA LYS A 182 4.42 -3.70 -17.20
C LYS A 182 4.57 -2.46 -16.32
N LEU A 183 5.70 -2.36 -15.60
CA LEU A 183 6.03 -1.20 -14.78
C LEU A 183 7.15 -0.39 -15.47
N ILE A 184 6.88 0.91 -15.66
CA ILE A 184 7.84 1.88 -16.13
C ILE A 184 8.19 2.80 -14.97
N ILE A 185 9.47 3.09 -14.76
CA ILE A 185 9.94 3.97 -13.70
C ILE A 185 10.67 5.14 -14.34
N GLY A 186 10.20 6.36 -14.07
CA GLY A 186 10.85 7.62 -14.40
C GLY A 186 11.53 8.21 -13.18
N CYS A 187 12.88 8.21 -13.14
CA CYS A 187 13.63 8.73 -12.01
C CYS A 187 15.00 9.28 -12.45
N PRO A 188 15.65 10.18 -11.68
CA PRO A 188 17.00 10.64 -11.96
C PRO A 188 17.98 9.46 -11.92
N LYS A 189 18.97 9.45 -12.81
CA LYS A 189 19.94 8.35 -13.00
C LYS A 189 20.64 7.89 -11.72
N LYS A 190 20.89 8.82 -10.79
CA LYS A 190 21.54 8.49 -9.50
C LYS A 190 20.63 7.84 -8.45
N TYR A 191 19.30 7.78 -8.68
CA TYR A 191 18.30 7.25 -7.76
C TYR A 191 17.63 6.01 -8.33
N TYR A 192 18.39 5.00 -8.71
CA TYR A 192 17.81 3.75 -9.21
C TYR A 192 17.21 2.92 -8.06
N PRO A 193 16.21 2.08 -8.34
CA PRO A 193 15.65 1.14 -7.36
C PRO A 193 16.71 0.23 -6.76
N ASN A 194 16.43 -0.29 -5.58
CA ASN A 194 17.30 -1.22 -4.86
C ASN A 194 17.75 -2.39 -5.75
N LYS A 195 19.08 -2.61 -5.82
CA LYS A 195 19.69 -3.65 -6.67
C LYS A 195 19.15 -5.05 -6.36
N ASN A 196 19.02 -5.42 -5.09
CA ASN A 196 18.53 -6.74 -4.68
C ASN A 196 17.07 -6.95 -5.12
N LEU A 197 16.25 -5.91 -5.07
CA LEU A 197 14.87 -5.97 -5.56
C LEU A 197 14.83 -6.16 -7.09
N LEU A 198 15.69 -5.48 -7.84
CA LEU A 198 15.80 -5.66 -9.30
C LEU A 198 16.32 -7.06 -9.68
N ILE A 199 17.25 -7.63 -8.92
CA ILE A 199 17.71 -9.02 -9.10
C ILE A 199 16.52 -9.99 -8.87
N TRP A 200 15.75 -9.77 -7.81
CA TRP A 200 14.56 -10.57 -7.54
C TRP A 200 13.52 -10.46 -8.69
N VAL A 201 13.29 -9.25 -9.21
CA VAL A 201 12.42 -9.02 -10.38
C VAL A 201 12.88 -9.83 -11.58
N LYS A 202 14.17 -9.78 -11.91
CA LYS A 202 14.75 -10.53 -13.04
C LYS A 202 14.58 -12.03 -12.86
N LYS A 203 14.88 -12.56 -11.66
CA LYS A 203 14.68 -13.98 -11.31
C LYS A 203 13.23 -14.43 -11.48
N ASN A 204 12.26 -13.54 -11.22
CA ASN A 204 10.83 -13.84 -11.31
C ASN A 204 10.19 -13.34 -12.63
N LYS A 205 10.98 -13.08 -13.68
CA LYS A 205 10.52 -12.68 -15.02
C LYS A 205 9.64 -11.41 -15.03
N GLY A 206 9.89 -10.48 -14.09
CA GLY A 206 9.17 -9.20 -14.03
C GLY A 206 9.49 -8.28 -15.21
N LYS A 207 8.52 -7.42 -15.58
CA LYS A 207 8.61 -6.52 -16.76
C LYS A 207 8.78 -5.08 -16.30
N ILE A 208 10.02 -4.67 -15.97
CA ILE A 208 10.36 -3.30 -15.54
C ILE A 208 11.25 -2.63 -16.57
N LYS A 209 10.98 -1.34 -16.86
CA LYS A 209 11.86 -0.45 -17.62
C LYS A 209 12.08 0.84 -16.84
N ILE A 210 13.30 1.38 -16.86
CA ILE A 210 13.69 2.60 -16.15
C ILE A 210 14.13 3.64 -17.16
N PHE A 211 13.64 4.86 -17.04
CA PHE A 211 14.00 6.00 -17.87
C PHE A 211 14.45 7.18 -17.00
N ASN A 212 15.47 7.87 -17.47
CA ASN A 212 15.91 9.14 -16.88
C ASN A 212 15.21 10.37 -17.55
N ASP A 213 13.97 10.15 -17.98
CA ASP A 213 13.14 11.16 -18.66
C ASP A 213 11.68 10.86 -18.38
N CYS A 214 10.99 11.82 -17.77
CA CYS A 214 9.57 11.67 -17.39
C CYS A 214 8.65 11.49 -18.60
N LYS A 215 8.89 12.20 -19.71
CA LYS A 215 8.05 12.13 -20.92
C LYS A 215 8.18 10.74 -21.55
N LYS A 216 9.42 10.22 -21.67
CA LYS A 216 9.67 8.87 -22.18
C LYS A 216 9.05 7.81 -21.25
N ALA A 217 9.15 7.99 -19.93
CA ALA A 217 8.55 7.08 -18.95
C ALA A 217 7.02 7.07 -19.04
N ALA A 218 6.37 8.25 -19.10
CA ALA A 218 4.93 8.38 -19.15
C ALA A 218 4.30 7.89 -20.45
N ARG A 219 5.07 7.79 -21.54
CA ARG A 219 4.57 7.51 -22.89
C ARG A 219 3.71 6.24 -22.92
N LEU A 220 2.47 6.39 -23.43
CA LEU A 220 1.49 5.31 -23.61
C LEU A 220 1.11 4.58 -22.31
N SER A 221 1.34 5.17 -21.15
CA SER A 221 0.93 4.58 -19.88
C SER A 221 -0.57 4.71 -19.65
N ASP A 222 -1.15 3.68 -19.02
CA ASP A 222 -2.56 3.66 -18.61
C ASP A 222 -2.77 4.33 -17.26
N VAL A 223 -1.71 4.35 -16.43
CA VAL A 223 -1.71 4.93 -15.09
C VAL A 223 -0.40 5.67 -14.88
N ILE A 224 -0.48 6.90 -14.38
CA ILE A 224 0.65 7.64 -13.82
C ILE A 224 0.54 7.62 -12.30
N PHE A 225 1.62 7.23 -11.66
CA PHE A 225 1.71 7.11 -10.21
C PHE A 225 2.90 7.92 -9.68
N THR A 226 2.74 8.60 -8.57
CA THR A 226 3.84 9.24 -7.84
C THR A 226 3.58 9.21 -6.34
N ASP A 227 4.61 9.48 -5.57
CA ASP A 227 4.56 9.67 -4.13
C ASP A 227 5.55 10.75 -3.70
N LYS A 228 5.45 11.18 -2.46
CA LYS A 228 6.28 12.23 -1.89
C LYS A 228 7.77 11.91 -2.07
N VAL A 229 8.52 12.83 -2.67
CA VAL A 229 9.95 12.67 -2.95
C VAL A 229 10.77 12.53 -1.67
N VAL A 230 10.43 13.32 -0.64
CA VAL A 230 11.07 13.23 0.68
C VAL A 230 10.10 12.57 1.64
N SER A 231 10.31 11.30 1.93
CA SER A 231 9.48 10.54 2.87
C SER A 231 9.75 10.94 4.33
N MET A 232 8.86 10.54 5.24
CA MET A 232 9.03 10.80 6.69
C MET A 232 10.26 10.09 7.31
N ASN A 233 10.79 9.08 6.63
CA ASN A 233 11.95 8.29 7.08
C ASN A 233 13.22 8.63 6.31
N ASP A 234 13.17 9.65 5.44
CA ASP A 234 14.31 10.02 4.60
C ASP A 234 15.36 10.78 5.41
N LYS A 235 16.56 10.19 5.53
CA LYS A 235 17.72 10.78 6.21
C LYS A 235 18.61 11.62 5.28
N THR A 236 18.26 11.73 3.99
CA THR A 236 19.06 12.47 3.01
C THR A 236 18.86 13.98 3.14
N ASN A 237 19.81 14.77 2.58
CA ASN A 237 19.64 16.21 2.52
C ASN A 237 18.41 16.54 1.67
N LYS A 238 17.38 17.01 2.34
CA LYS A 238 16.06 17.30 1.78
C LYS A 238 16.12 18.29 0.60
N PHE A 239 16.88 19.36 0.73
CA PHE A 239 17.01 20.39 -0.33
C PHE A 239 17.67 19.82 -1.58
N LYS A 240 18.77 19.07 -1.40
CA LYS A 240 19.48 18.43 -2.50
C LYS A 240 18.56 17.44 -3.23
N LYS A 241 17.83 16.60 -2.50
CA LYS A 241 16.93 15.63 -3.08
C LYS A 241 15.79 16.29 -3.85
N LEU A 242 15.15 17.33 -3.30
CA LEU A 242 14.11 18.10 -3.98
C LEU A 242 14.62 18.76 -5.28
N LYS A 243 15.86 19.31 -5.27
CA LYS A 243 16.50 19.86 -6.45
C LYS A 243 16.71 18.80 -7.54
N ASP A 244 17.18 17.62 -7.17
CA ASP A 244 17.42 16.50 -8.10
C ASP A 244 16.14 15.98 -8.76
N PHE A 245 15.02 16.02 -8.03
CA PHE A 245 13.72 15.57 -8.52
C PHE A 245 12.87 16.68 -9.17
N LYS A 246 13.36 17.93 -9.28
CA LYS A 246 12.61 19.05 -9.87
C LYS A 246 12.02 18.72 -11.25
N ASN A 247 12.77 18.00 -12.10
CA ASN A 247 12.35 17.61 -13.43
C ASN A 247 11.50 16.31 -13.45
N PHE A 248 11.21 15.72 -12.28
CA PHE A 248 10.41 14.52 -12.11
C PHE A 248 9.08 14.81 -11.39
N GLN A 249 8.56 16.00 -11.54
CA GLN A 249 7.24 16.41 -11.10
C GLN A 249 6.18 15.95 -12.12
N VAL A 250 5.06 15.40 -11.65
CA VAL A 250 3.92 15.07 -12.51
C VAL A 250 3.10 16.34 -12.75
N THR A 251 3.13 16.81 -13.99
CA THR A 251 2.42 17.98 -14.48
C THR A 251 1.44 17.59 -15.58
N SER A 252 0.54 18.48 -16.02
CA SER A 252 -0.33 18.23 -17.18
C SER A 252 0.46 17.91 -18.45
N LYS A 253 1.65 18.48 -18.63
CA LYS A 253 2.55 18.12 -19.76
C LYS A 253 2.97 16.65 -19.72
N ILE A 254 3.21 16.11 -18.54
CA ILE A 254 3.55 14.68 -18.35
C ILE A 254 2.32 13.79 -18.54
N MET A 255 1.17 14.20 -17.99
CA MET A 255 -0.10 13.46 -18.18
C MET A 255 -0.48 13.37 -19.66
N ASN A 256 -0.22 14.41 -20.46
CA ASN A 256 -0.48 14.43 -21.90
C ASN A 256 0.44 13.47 -22.71
N CYS A 257 1.56 13.01 -22.15
CA CYS A 257 2.38 11.96 -22.77
C CYS A 257 1.80 10.55 -22.58
N ALA A 258 0.93 10.38 -21.59
CA ALA A 258 0.23 9.12 -21.34
C ALA A 258 -0.97 8.93 -22.30
N LYS A 259 -1.67 7.82 -22.20
CA LYS A 259 -2.90 7.62 -22.96
C LYS A 259 -3.96 8.66 -22.58
N LYS A 260 -4.79 9.08 -23.54
CA LYS A 260 -5.86 10.06 -23.33
C LYS A 260 -6.78 9.72 -22.13
N ASN A 261 -7.02 8.43 -21.89
CA ASN A 261 -7.80 7.93 -20.76
C ASN A 261 -6.94 7.47 -19.57
N ALA A 262 -5.66 7.89 -19.48
CA ALA A 262 -4.82 7.58 -18.33
C ALA A 262 -5.40 8.16 -17.05
N ILE A 263 -5.15 7.49 -15.93
CA ILE A 263 -5.52 7.96 -14.59
C ILE A 263 -4.28 8.33 -13.79
N PHE A 264 -4.45 9.26 -12.86
CA PHE A 264 -3.44 9.65 -11.90
C PHE A 264 -3.75 9.08 -10.50
N LEU A 265 -2.73 8.52 -9.84
CA LEU A 265 -2.79 7.98 -8.48
C LEU A 265 -1.68 8.57 -7.60
N HIS A 266 -2.00 8.72 -6.30
CA HIS A 266 -1.08 9.19 -5.26
C HIS A 266 -1.53 8.71 -3.90
N CYS A 267 -0.63 8.10 -3.11
CA CYS A 267 -1.02 7.51 -1.82
C CYS A 267 -1.19 8.53 -0.67
N LEU A 268 -0.83 9.81 -0.88
CA LEU A 268 -0.89 10.88 0.13
C LEU A 268 0.01 10.65 1.38
N PRO A 269 0.49 11.71 2.05
CA PRO A 269 0.26 13.13 1.76
C PRO A 269 1.08 13.60 0.55
N ARG A 270 0.56 14.55 -0.22
CA ARG A 270 1.31 15.13 -1.33
C ARG A 270 2.28 16.23 -0.89
N GLY A 271 3.27 16.50 -1.72
CA GLY A 271 4.20 17.62 -1.66
C GLY A 271 4.28 18.32 -3.02
N SER A 272 5.50 18.63 -3.46
CA SER A 272 5.78 19.29 -4.74
C SER A 272 5.92 18.33 -5.93
N GLU A 273 5.77 17.03 -5.75
CA GLU A 273 5.92 16.00 -6.79
C GLU A 273 4.78 15.96 -7.81
N VAL A 274 3.70 16.68 -7.55
CA VAL A 274 2.55 16.79 -8.44
C VAL A 274 1.95 18.20 -8.39
N THR A 275 1.53 18.71 -9.54
CA THR A 275 0.86 20.02 -9.64
C THR A 275 -0.62 19.94 -9.26
N ASN A 276 -1.22 21.09 -8.87
CA ASN A 276 -2.62 21.15 -8.43
C ASN A 276 -3.61 20.75 -9.53
N ASP A 277 -3.35 21.17 -10.76
CA ASP A 277 -4.16 20.85 -11.94
C ASP A 277 -4.24 19.35 -12.25
N VAL A 278 -3.16 18.61 -12.01
CA VAL A 278 -3.16 17.14 -12.10
C VAL A 278 -3.85 16.50 -10.90
N PHE A 279 -3.51 16.98 -9.69
CA PHE A 279 -4.02 16.37 -8.46
C PHE A 279 -5.55 16.49 -8.32
N PHE A 280 -6.11 17.63 -8.70
CA PHE A 280 -7.56 17.88 -8.69
C PHE A 280 -8.23 17.71 -10.05
N GLY A 281 -7.46 17.38 -11.08
CA GLY A 281 -7.94 17.22 -12.45
C GLY A 281 -8.84 16.01 -12.66
N SER A 282 -9.51 15.97 -13.79
CA SER A 282 -10.49 14.93 -14.16
C SER A 282 -9.90 13.51 -14.25
N GLN A 283 -8.58 13.38 -14.46
CA GLN A 283 -7.88 12.10 -14.51
C GLN A 283 -7.47 11.59 -13.10
N SER A 284 -7.52 12.43 -12.07
CA SER A 284 -7.17 12.05 -10.70
C SER A 284 -8.17 11.05 -10.11
N ARG A 285 -7.66 10.04 -9.43
CA ARG A 285 -8.45 9.02 -8.71
C ARG A 285 -7.97 8.85 -7.27
N VAL A 286 -7.27 9.84 -6.76
CA VAL A 286 -6.61 9.82 -5.43
C VAL A 286 -7.60 9.55 -4.29
N PHE A 287 -8.76 10.19 -4.30
CA PHE A 287 -9.76 10.00 -3.24
C PHE A 287 -10.50 8.66 -3.36
N GLN A 288 -10.76 8.18 -4.59
CA GLN A 288 -11.29 6.84 -4.80
C GLN A 288 -10.29 5.76 -4.35
N GLN A 289 -9.00 5.96 -4.65
CA GLN A 289 -7.89 5.13 -4.16
C GLN A 289 -7.89 5.07 -2.62
N ALA A 290 -8.03 6.20 -1.94
CA ALA A 290 -8.08 6.27 -0.49
C ALA A 290 -9.30 5.52 0.08
N LEU A 291 -10.49 5.68 -0.51
CA LEU A 291 -11.70 4.98 -0.13
C LEU A 291 -11.58 3.46 -0.32
N ASN A 292 -11.00 3.03 -1.43
CA ASN A 292 -10.85 1.62 -1.78
C ASN A 292 -9.98 0.82 -0.80
N ARG A 293 -9.15 1.49 -0.01
CA ARG A 293 -8.39 0.86 1.07
C ARG A 293 -9.28 0.09 2.05
N ILE A 294 -10.46 0.64 2.38
CA ILE A 294 -11.39 -0.01 3.32
C ILE A 294 -11.75 -1.40 2.81
N TYR A 295 -12.16 -1.52 1.56
CA TYR A 295 -12.63 -2.79 0.98
C TYR A 295 -11.51 -3.82 0.85
N VAL A 296 -10.32 -3.38 0.41
CA VAL A 296 -9.18 -4.28 0.29
C VAL A 296 -8.66 -4.72 1.67
N GLN A 297 -8.65 -3.84 2.66
CA GLN A 297 -8.26 -4.19 4.03
C GLN A 297 -9.27 -5.15 4.69
N LYS A 298 -10.56 -5.05 4.39
CA LYS A 298 -11.55 -6.09 4.78
C LYS A 298 -11.12 -7.46 4.28
N SER A 299 -10.80 -7.56 3.00
CA SER A 299 -10.42 -8.83 2.39
C SER A 299 -9.03 -9.33 2.84
N ILE A 300 -8.10 -8.40 3.17
CA ILE A 300 -6.83 -8.75 3.83
C ILE A 300 -7.09 -9.34 5.22
N LEU A 301 -7.96 -8.73 6.03
CA LEU A 301 -8.35 -9.27 7.32
C LEU A 301 -8.94 -10.67 7.17
N LEU A 302 -9.86 -10.87 6.24
CA LEU A 302 -10.45 -12.20 5.98
C LEU A 302 -9.42 -13.22 5.51
N TYR A 303 -8.44 -12.81 4.72
CA TYR A 303 -7.30 -13.65 4.34
C TYR A 303 -6.50 -14.08 5.57
N CYS A 304 -6.18 -13.15 6.47
CA CYS A 304 -5.42 -13.42 7.69
C CYS A 304 -6.17 -14.32 8.65
N PHE A 305 -7.49 -14.18 8.76
CA PHE A 305 -8.38 -15.02 9.55
C PHE A 305 -8.79 -16.33 8.85
N GLU A 306 -8.28 -16.61 7.65
CA GLU A 306 -8.62 -17.80 6.83
C GLU A 306 -10.13 -17.92 6.51
N LYS A 307 -10.82 -16.78 6.50
CA LYS A 307 -12.25 -16.64 6.18
C LYS A 307 -12.51 -16.09 4.78
N LEU A 308 -11.47 -15.94 3.96
CA LEU A 308 -11.58 -15.54 2.56
C LEU A 308 -12.09 -16.71 1.73
N ARG A 309 -13.29 -16.58 1.18
CA ARG A 309 -13.98 -17.60 0.36
C ARG A 309 -13.58 -17.56 -1.12
#